data_416e17dbd2333ab14d82cdcf3abaa84f
#
_entry.id   416e17dbd2333ab14d82cdcf3abaa84f
#
_cell.length_a   1.000
_cell.length_b   1.000
_cell.length_c   1.000
_cell.angle_alpha   90.00
_cell.angle_beta   90.00
_cell.angle_gamma   90.00
#
_symmetry.space_group_name_H-M   'P 1'
#
loop_
_entity.id
_entity.type
_entity.pdbx_description
1 polymer ?
#
loop_
_entity_poly.entity_id
_entity_poly.type
_entity_poly.pdbx_seq_one_letter_code
_entity_poly.pdbx_strand_id
1 'polypeptide(L)'
;MANHKSAEKRVRQNERRNEVNRRNRSRLRTQIKSLRAAIEAGDQDEAKTLLAKTVSVIDKAIQKGVIHHNAAARYKSRLTTTVNSMSA
;
A
#
# COMPACT_ATOMS: atom_id res chain seq x y z
N MET A 1 20.08 34.06 13.56
CA MET A 1 20.18 32.60 13.39
C MET A 1 18.86 31.88 13.44
N ALA A 2 17.81 32.58 13.00
CA ALA A 2 16.50 31.96 12.81
C ALA A 2 16.54 30.77 11.83
N ASN A 3 17.52 30.77 10.91
CA ASN A 3 17.65 29.74 9.88
C ASN A 3 18.03 28.37 10.41
N HIS A 4 18.78 28.29 11.53
CA HIS A 4 19.17 27.01 12.12
C HIS A 4 18.02 26.28 12.77
N LYS A 5 17.16 26.99 13.49
CA LYS A 5 15.98 26.41 14.14
C LYS A 5 14.98 25.90 13.11
N SER A 6 14.79 26.67 12.00
CA SER A 6 13.93 26.27 10.90
C SER A 6 14.45 25.02 10.18
N ALA A 7 15.76 24.94 9.95
CA ALA A 7 16.39 23.78 9.33
C ALA A 7 16.25 22.52 10.20
N GLU A 8 16.50 22.65 11.49
CA GLU A 8 16.34 21.54 12.43
C GLU A 8 14.89 21.04 12.49
N LYS A 9 13.92 21.97 12.47
CA LYS A 9 12.51 21.63 12.45
C LYS A 9 12.14 20.88 11.18
N ARG A 10 12.64 21.30 10.02
CA ARG A 10 12.42 20.62 8.74
C ARG A 10 12.99 19.22 8.73
N VAL A 11 14.21 19.05 9.26
CA VAL A 11 14.86 17.73 9.36
C VAL A 11 14.01 16.81 10.20
N ARG A 12 13.53 17.25 11.36
CA ARG A 12 12.65 16.46 12.22
C ARG A 12 11.33 16.08 11.54
N GLN A 13 10.72 17.02 10.83
CA GLN A 13 9.49 16.77 10.08
C GLN A 13 9.71 15.78 8.95
N ASN A 14 10.83 15.90 8.23
CA ASN A 14 11.19 14.97 7.15
C ASN A 14 11.45 13.57 7.68
N GLU A 15 12.12 13.46 8.82
CA GLU A 15 12.35 12.17 9.48
C GLU A 15 11.04 11.49 9.86
N ARG A 16 10.10 12.24 10.44
CA ARG A 16 8.77 11.74 10.77
C ARG A 16 8.00 11.29 9.54
N ARG A 17 8.02 12.08 8.46
CA ARG A 17 7.37 11.73 7.20
C ARG A 17 7.95 10.47 6.60
N ASN A 18 9.28 10.36 6.60
CA ASN A 18 9.96 9.18 6.08
C ASN A 18 9.60 7.93 6.88
N GLU A 19 9.51 8.05 8.20
CA GLU A 19 9.15 6.95 9.08
C GLU A 19 7.70 6.50 8.85
N VAL A 20 6.77 7.44 8.78
CA VAL A 20 5.35 7.16 8.51
C VAL A 20 5.18 6.54 7.13
N ASN A 21 5.86 7.08 6.12
CA ASN A 21 5.81 6.55 4.76
C ASN A 21 6.36 5.13 4.70
N ARG A 22 7.44 4.84 5.42
CA ARG A 22 8.02 3.50 5.51
C ARG A 22 7.03 2.51 6.10
N ARG A 23 6.35 2.88 7.18
CA ARG A 23 5.31 2.04 7.81
C ARG A 23 4.17 1.76 6.84
N ASN A 24 3.71 2.79 6.14
CA ASN A 24 2.62 2.65 5.18
C ASN A 24 3.00 1.77 4.00
N ARG A 25 4.24 1.87 3.50
CA ARG A 25 4.76 1.00 2.46
C ARG A 25 4.87 -0.45 2.93
N SER A 26 5.32 -0.66 4.16
CA SER A 26 5.40 -1.99 4.76
C SER A 26 4.01 -2.62 4.88
N ARG A 27 3.01 -1.87 5.32
CA ARG A 27 1.63 -2.34 5.40
C ARG A 27 1.09 -2.74 4.04
N LEU A 28 1.34 -1.90 3.03
CA LEU A 28 0.92 -2.17 1.66
C LEU A 28 1.56 -3.45 1.13
N ARG A 29 2.87 -3.60 1.28
CA ARG A 29 3.59 -4.80 0.85
C ARG A 29 3.10 -6.05 1.55
N THR A 30 2.90 -5.97 2.86
CA THR A 30 2.39 -7.08 3.67
C THR A 30 1.00 -7.49 3.20
N GLN A 31 0.13 -6.53 2.93
CA GLN A 31 -1.23 -6.79 2.47
C GLN A 31 -1.25 -7.45 1.10
N ILE A 32 -0.44 -6.95 0.16
CA ILE A 32 -0.30 -7.53 -1.18
C ILE A 32 0.26 -8.96 -1.08
N LYS A 33 1.25 -9.17 -0.23
CA LYS A 33 1.87 -10.47 -0.02
C LYS A 33 0.85 -11.49 0.54
N SER A 34 0.03 -11.06 1.49
CA SER A 34 -1.03 -11.90 2.05
C SER A 34 -2.06 -12.31 0.98
N LEU A 35 -2.44 -11.37 0.13
CA LEU A 35 -3.37 -11.66 -0.97
C LEU A 35 -2.76 -12.65 -1.96
N ARG A 36 -1.49 -12.46 -2.34
CA ARG A 36 -0.80 -13.37 -3.24
C ARG A 36 -0.67 -14.77 -2.66
N ALA A 37 -0.43 -14.87 -1.36
CA ALA A 37 -0.37 -16.17 -0.67
C ALA A 37 -1.71 -16.90 -0.74
N ALA A 38 -2.82 -16.20 -0.55
CA ALA A 38 -4.17 -16.76 -0.68
C ALA A 38 -4.44 -17.22 -2.13
N ILE A 39 -4.01 -16.45 -3.11
CA ILE A 39 -4.13 -16.82 -4.52
C ILE A 39 -3.34 -18.10 -4.84
N GLU A 40 -2.11 -18.19 -4.36
CA GLU A 40 -1.26 -19.36 -4.56
C GLU A 40 -1.80 -20.61 -3.88
N ALA A 41 -2.45 -20.43 -2.71
CA ALA A 41 -3.11 -21.51 -1.98
C ALA A 41 -4.40 -21.98 -2.66
N GLY A 42 -4.92 -21.22 -3.63
CA GLY A 42 -6.16 -21.55 -4.32
C GLY A 42 -7.41 -21.28 -3.50
N ASP A 43 -7.30 -20.52 -2.41
CA ASP A 43 -8.44 -20.16 -1.57
C ASP A 43 -9.13 -18.92 -2.10
N GLN A 44 -10.11 -19.14 -2.96
CA GLN A 44 -10.82 -18.08 -3.66
C GLN A 44 -11.61 -17.17 -2.71
N ASP A 45 -12.27 -17.74 -1.70
CA ASP A 45 -13.07 -16.96 -0.76
C ASP A 45 -12.19 -16.04 0.08
N GLU A 46 -11.06 -16.54 0.56
CA GLU A 46 -10.08 -15.74 1.29
C GLU A 46 -9.45 -14.68 0.38
N ALA A 47 -9.14 -15.04 -0.86
CA ALA A 47 -8.58 -14.11 -1.83
C ALA A 47 -9.54 -12.95 -2.11
N LYS A 48 -10.83 -13.19 -2.25
CA LYS A 48 -11.84 -12.15 -2.44
C LYS A 48 -11.93 -11.22 -1.23
N THR A 49 -11.93 -11.78 -0.03
CA THR A 49 -11.95 -10.99 1.21
C THR A 49 -10.70 -10.14 1.34
N LEU A 50 -9.53 -10.71 1.08
CA LEU A 50 -8.26 -10.01 1.13
C LEU A 50 -8.13 -8.97 0.02
N LEU A 51 -8.73 -9.22 -1.15
CA LEU A 51 -8.74 -8.24 -2.24
C LEU A 51 -9.44 -6.95 -1.81
N ALA A 52 -10.60 -7.04 -1.18
CA ALA A 52 -11.32 -5.88 -0.68
C ALA A 52 -10.48 -5.09 0.32
N LYS A 53 -9.82 -5.76 1.25
CA LYS A 53 -8.92 -5.13 2.22
C LYS A 53 -7.70 -4.50 1.54
N THR A 54 -7.13 -5.18 0.54
CA THR A 54 -5.97 -4.70 -0.21
C THR A 54 -6.31 -3.44 -0.99
N VAL A 55 -7.46 -3.39 -1.66
CA VAL A 55 -7.92 -2.20 -2.39
C VAL A 55 -8.06 -1.02 -1.43
N SER A 56 -8.63 -1.24 -0.24
CA SER A 56 -8.75 -0.21 0.78
C SER A 56 -7.38 0.33 1.22
N VAL A 57 -6.41 -0.55 1.44
CA VAL A 57 -5.04 -0.15 1.82
C VAL A 57 -4.36 0.63 0.70
N ILE A 58 -4.55 0.20 -0.57
CA ILE A 58 -4.02 0.91 -1.74
C ILE A 58 -4.61 2.32 -1.82
N ASP A 59 -5.92 2.46 -1.66
CA ASP A 59 -6.60 3.76 -1.71
C ASP A 59 -6.09 4.70 -0.61
N LYS A 60 -5.89 4.19 0.59
CA LYS A 60 -5.30 4.96 1.70
C LYS A 60 -3.87 5.38 1.39
N ALA A 61 -3.08 4.51 0.75
CA ALA A 61 -1.71 4.80 0.36
C ALA A 61 -1.64 5.93 -0.67
N ILE A 62 -2.60 6.00 -1.60
CA ILE A 62 -2.71 7.12 -2.54
C ILE A 62 -2.97 8.42 -1.78
N GLN A 63 -3.93 8.45 -0.88
CA GLN A 63 -4.28 9.62 -0.08
C GLN A 63 -3.12 10.13 0.75
N LYS A 64 -2.29 9.22 1.26
CA LYS A 64 -1.10 9.56 2.05
C LYS A 64 0.12 9.90 1.22
N GLY A 65 0.03 9.81 -0.11
CA GLY A 65 1.15 10.10 -1.01
C GLY A 65 2.25 9.05 -0.99
N VAL A 66 1.97 7.85 -0.51
CA VAL A 66 2.94 6.75 -0.45
C VAL A 66 3.18 6.14 -1.81
N ILE A 67 2.13 6.06 -2.64
CA ILE A 67 2.23 5.58 -4.03
C ILE A 67 1.49 6.53 -4.95
N HIS A 68 1.94 6.59 -6.21
CA HIS A 68 1.30 7.37 -7.24
C HIS A 68 0.00 6.67 -7.69
N HIS A 69 -1.02 7.45 -8.09
CA HIS A 69 -2.31 6.90 -8.51
C HIS A 69 -2.21 5.97 -9.71
N ASN A 70 -1.25 6.19 -10.62
CA ASN A 70 -1.03 5.29 -11.76
C ASN A 70 -0.53 3.91 -11.33
N ALA A 71 0.40 3.86 -10.37
CA ALA A 71 0.88 2.60 -9.81
C ALA A 71 -0.24 1.88 -9.07
N ALA A 72 -1.05 2.63 -8.31
CA ALA A 72 -2.20 2.09 -7.60
C ALA A 72 -3.23 1.47 -8.55
N ALA A 73 -3.53 2.14 -9.65
CA ALA A 73 -4.46 1.63 -10.67
C ALA A 73 -3.96 0.31 -11.26
N ARG A 74 -2.66 0.19 -11.53
CA ARG A 74 -2.05 -1.05 -12.02
C ARG A 74 -2.16 -2.18 -11.00
N TYR A 75 -1.85 -1.91 -9.73
CA TYR A 75 -1.96 -2.91 -8.66
C TYR A 75 -3.40 -3.41 -8.53
N LYS A 76 -4.36 -2.49 -8.46
CA LYS A 76 -5.78 -2.86 -8.35
C LYS A 76 -6.23 -3.72 -9.53
N SER A 77 -5.91 -3.30 -10.75
CA SER A 77 -6.29 -4.01 -11.97
C SER A 77 -5.69 -5.41 -12.01
N ARG A 78 -4.39 -5.54 -11.76
CA ARG A 78 -3.70 -6.84 -11.79
C ARG A 78 -4.21 -7.80 -10.73
N LEU A 79 -4.36 -7.31 -9.50
CA LEU A 79 -4.83 -8.13 -8.39
C LEU A 79 -6.28 -8.56 -8.60
N THR A 80 -7.15 -7.65 -9.05
CA THR A 80 -8.55 -7.96 -9.34
C THR A 80 -8.67 -9.00 -10.46
N THR A 81 -7.92 -8.83 -11.54
CA THR A 81 -7.90 -9.77 -12.65
C THR A 81 -7.44 -11.16 -12.18
N THR A 82 -6.38 -11.23 -11.37
CA THR A 82 -5.86 -12.48 -10.87
C THR A 82 -6.86 -13.19 -9.98
N VAL A 83 -7.52 -12.48 -9.06
CA VAL A 83 -8.54 -13.06 -8.18
C VAL A 83 -9.74 -13.53 -8.99
N ASN A 84 -10.19 -12.75 -9.98
CA ASN A 84 -11.31 -13.14 -10.84
C ASN A 84 -10.99 -14.38 -11.70
N SER A 85 -9.74 -14.54 -12.10
CA SER A 85 -9.34 -15.73 -12.87
C SER A 85 -9.35 -17.02 -12.06
N MET A 86 -9.33 -16.93 -10.72
CA MET A 86 -9.49 -18.10 -9.85
C MET A 86 -10.87 -18.71 -9.92
N SER A 87 -11.89 -17.93 -10.31
CA SER A 87 -13.27 -18.40 -10.41
C SER A 87 -13.59 -19.09 -11.74
N ALA A 88 -12.66 -19.05 -12.67
CA ALA A 88 -12.81 -19.75 -13.95
C ALA A 88 -12.24 -21.21 -13.88
#